data_826e15733c50c7f484fab79249b9d1a0
#
_entry.id   826e15733c50c7f484fab79249b9d1a0
#
_cell.length_a   1.000
_cell.length_b   1.000
_cell.length_c   1.000
_cell.angle_alpha   90.00
_cell.angle_beta   90.00
_cell.angle_gamma   90.00
#
_symmetry.space_group_name_H-M   'P 1'
#
loop_
_entity.id
_entity.type
_entity.pdbx_description
1 polymer ?
#
loop_
_entity_poly.entity_id
_entity_poly.type
_entity_poly.pdbx_seq_one_letter_code
_entity_poly.pdbx_strand_id
1 'polypeptide(L)'
;MKKAFIPVLIVKLLFISSSASFADSPITATDFYEAYRDVKMVQRAHLEGVMGVEIAEFLSSPENPIDVKAAVINAISWRFEGKNNAELYTYYLGLLYHMSITELDTGFLSADEIFCMGYLIAMDNYFQPENAIPLLEEAHKLMKD
;
A
#
# COMPACT_ATOMS: atom_id res chain seq x y z
N MET A 1 -15.87 55.86 -17.11
CA MET A 1 -16.27 54.42 -17.05
C MET A 1 -15.03 53.50 -16.96
N LYS A 2 -14.26 53.51 -15.82
CA LYS A 2 -13.05 52.71 -15.66
C LYS A 2 -12.90 52.00 -14.27
N LYS A 3 -13.97 51.88 -13.48
CA LYS A 3 -13.90 51.36 -12.10
C LYS A 3 -14.50 49.95 -11.87
N ALA A 4 -15.02 49.28 -12.91
CA ALA A 4 -15.70 47.99 -12.75
C ALA A 4 -14.83 46.75 -13.16
N PHE A 5 -13.65 46.96 -13.73
CA PHE A 5 -12.81 45.85 -14.24
C PHE A 5 -11.93 45.19 -13.18
N ILE A 6 -11.53 45.89 -12.12
CA ILE A 6 -10.62 45.39 -11.08
C ILE A 6 -11.25 44.30 -10.20
N PRO A 7 -12.50 44.46 -9.70
CA PRO A 7 -13.08 43.41 -8.84
C PRO A 7 -13.38 42.08 -9.58
N VAL A 8 -13.70 42.15 -10.88
CA VAL A 8 -13.95 40.95 -11.69
C VAL A 8 -12.64 40.17 -11.95
N LEU A 9 -11.51 40.86 -12.08
CA LEU A 9 -10.21 40.23 -12.25
C LEU A 9 -9.74 39.53 -10.98
N ILE A 10 -9.98 40.12 -9.80
CA ILE A 10 -9.64 39.56 -8.49
C ILE A 10 -10.48 38.32 -8.21
N VAL A 11 -11.77 38.34 -8.53
CA VAL A 11 -12.65 37.15 -8.37
C VAL A 11 -12.21 36.01 -9.30
N LYS A 12 -11.82 36.29 -10.56
CA LYS A 12 -11.27 35.26 -11.46
C LYS A 12 -9.94 34.71 -10.97
N LEU A 13 -9.07 35.52 -10.37
CA LEU A 13 -7.80 35.06 -9.80
C LEU A 13 -7.99 34.14 -8.59
N LEU A 14 -9.02 34.36 -7.77
CA LEU A 14 -9.37 33.53 -6.62
C LEU A 14 -9.92 32.14 -7.01
N PHE A 15 -10.54 32.02 -8.19
CA PHE A 15 -11.03 30.72 -8.70
C PHE A 15 -9.95 29.86 -9.38
N ILE A 16 -8.80 30.44 -9.74
CA ILE A 16 -7.70 29.69 -10.36
C ILE A 16 -6.80 29.02 -9.29
N SER A 17 -6.93 29.39 -8.02
CA SER A 17 -6.10 28.88 -6.92
C SER A 17 -6.67 27.65 -6.20
N SER A 18 -7.76 27.05 -6.67
CA SER A 18 -8.17 25.73 -6.22
C SER A 18 -7.37 24.66 -6.99
N SER A 19 -6.05 24.66 -6.82
CA SER A 19 -5.28 23.45 -7.03
C SER A 19 -5.87 22.40 -6.09
N ALA A 20 -6.42 21.33 -6.65
CA ALA A 20 -6.75 20.16 -5.87
C ALA A 20 -5.47 19.74 -5.13
N SER A 21 -5.43 20.02 -3.84
CA SER A 21 -4.41 19.49 -2.96
C SER A 21 -4.70 17.99 -2.90
N PHE A 22 -4.00 17.21 -3.71
CA PHE A 22 -3.91 15.78 -3.46
C PHE A 22 -3.16 15.65 -2.13
N ALA A 23 -3.91 15.47 -1.06
CA ALA A 23 -3.32 15.10 0.21
C ALA A 23 -2.74 13.70 0.03
N ASP A 24 -1.43 13.58 0.22
CA ASP A 24 -0.77 12.28 0.22
C ASP A 24 -1.45 11.35 1.24
N SER A 25 -1.70 10.10 0.84
CA SER A 25 -2.28 9.13 1.74
C SER A 25 -1.30 8.83 2.87
N PRO A 26 -1.72 8.89 4.16
CA PRO A 26 -0.84 8.51 5.27
C PRO A 26 -0.26 7.10 5.14
N ILE A 27 -0.98 6.19 4.47
CA ILE A 27 -0.55 4.81 4.25
C ILE A 27 0.67 4.73 3.35
N THR A 28 0.72 5.58 2.30
CA THR A 28 1.76 5.52 1.28
C THR A 28 2.84 6.59 1.45
N ALA A 29 2.56 7.66 2.21
CA ALA A 29 3.45 8.80 2.35
C ALA A 29 4.24 8.84 3.67
N THR A 30 3.98 7.89 4.59
CA THR A 30 4.65 7.82 5.90
C THR A 30 5.62 6.65 5.96
N ASP A 31 6.87 6.91 6.28
CA ASP A 31 7.96 5.93 6.44
C ASP A 31 7.96 5.28 7.83
N PHE A 32 6.79 4.81 8.28
CA PHE A 32 6.66 4.30 9.64
C PHE A 32 7.50 3.03 9.92
N TYR A 33 8.01 2.35 8.89
CA TYR A 33 8.97 1.24 9.04
C TYR A 33 10.22 1.65 9.85
N GLU A 34 10.53 2.95 9.87
CA GLU A 34 11.63 3.49 10.64
C GLU A 34 11.51 3.20 12.14
N ALA A 35 10.29 3.10 12.67
CA ALA A 35 10.04 2.71 14.07
C ALA A 35 10.34 1.22 14.36
N TYR A 36 10.51 0.41 13.31
CA TYR A 36 10.78 -1.04 13.37
C TYR A 36 12.18 -1.40 12.85
N ARG A 37 13.12 -0.44 12.86
CA ARG A 37 14.49 -0.65 12.34
C ARG A 37 15.28 -1.75 13.03
N ASP A 38 14.93 -2.11 14.25
CA ASP A 38 15.55 -3.19 15.02
C ASP A 38 15.09 -4.59 14.56
N VAL A 39 14.00 -4.67 13.80
CA VAL A 39 13.49 -5.93 13.26
C VAL A 39 14.27 -6.32 11.99
N LYS A 40 14.93 -7.50 12.03
CA LYS A 40 15.78 -7.96 10.94
C LYS A 40 15.07 -8.04 9.58
N MET A 41 13.79 -8.48 9.56
CA MET A 41 13.04 -8.59 8.32
C MET A 41 12.70 -7.21 7.73
N VAL A 42 12.45 -6.21 8.56
CA VAL A 42 12.25 -4.82 8.12
C VAL A 42 13.53 -4.24 7.51
N GLN A 43 14.68 -4.47 8.16
CA GLN A 43 15.98 -4.07 7.60
C GLN A 43 16.23 -4.73 6.23
N ARG A 44 15.95 -6.03 6.14
CA ARG A 44 16.10 -6.78 4.90
C ARG A 44 15.21 -6.23 3.78
N ALA A 45 13.93 -6.03 4.08
CA ALA A 45 12.96 -5.47 3.13
C ALA A 45 13.40 -4.09 2.62
N HIS A 46 13.90 -3.23 3.53
CA HIS A 46 14.42 -1.93 3.16
C HIS A 46 15.66 -2.01 2.24
N LEU A 47 16.56 -2.95 2.50
CA LEU A 47 17.78 -3.12 1.69
C LEU A 47 17.49 -3.72 0.31
N GLU A 48 16.62 -4.75 0.24
CA GLU A 48 16.29 -5.43 -1.00
C GLU A 48 15.37 -4.58 -1.90
N GLY A 49 14.35 -3.90 -1.33
CA GLY A 49 13.43 -3.02 -2.04
C GLY A 49 12.53 -3.74 -3.07
N VAL A 50 12.53 -5.07 -3.05
CA VAL A 50 11.73 -5.93 -3.93
C VAL A 50 11.30 -7.19 -3.19
N MET A 51 10.11 -7.71 -3.50
CA MET A 51 9.56 -8.93 -2.92
C MET A 51 10.45 -10.15 -3.27
N GLY A 52 11.00 -10.78 -2.24
CA GLY A 52 11.67 -12.06 -2.33
C GLY A 52 10.88 -13.15 -1.60
N VAL A 53 11.27 -14.42 -1.81
CA VAL A 53 10.58 -15.57 -1.21
C VAL A 53 10.54 -15.48 0.31
N GLU A 54 11.65 -15.13 0.97
CA GLU A 54 11.71 -15.05 2.43
C GLU A 54 10.82 -13.92 2.99
N ILE A 55 10.67 -12.81 2.27
CA ILE A 55 9.77 -11.73 2.65
C ILE A 55 8.31 -12.19 2.49
N ALA A 56 7.99 -12.85 1.37
CA ALA A 56 6.65 -13.37 1.12
C ALA A 56 6.25 -14.43 2.16
N GLU A 57 7.17 -15.35 2.52
CA GLU A 57 6.98 -16.33 3.59
C GLU A 57 6.73 -15.65 4.94
N PHE A 58 7.50 -14.61 5.26
CA PHE A 58 7.30 -13.83 6.48
C PHE A 58 5.92 -13.19 6.54
N LEU A 59 5.44 -12.61 5.43
CA LEU A 59 4.13 -11.97 5.34
C LEU A 59 2.98 -12.97 5.46
N SER A 60 3.15 -14.20 4.96
CA SER A 60 2.13 -15.25 5.01
C SER A 60 2.12 -16.03 6.32
N SER A 61 3.18 -15.94 7.14
CA SER A 61 3.25 -16.66 8.42
C SER A 61 2.28 -16.07 9.44
N PRO A 62 1.39 -16.87 10.06
CA PRO A 62 0.46 -16.41 11.09
C PRO A 62 1.17 -16.05 12.41
N GLU A 63 2.43 -16.44 12.59
CA GLU A 63 3.20 -16.18 13.81
C GLU A 63 3.75 -14.75 13.86
N ASN A 64 3.82 -14.08 12.71
CA ASN A 64 4.37 -12.73 12.64
C ASN A 64 3.28 -11.68 12.91
N PRO A 65 3.52 -10.71 13.82
CA PRO A 65 2.54 -9.67 14.13
C PRO A 65 2.19 -8.81 12.92
N ILE A 66 0.93 -8.41 12.82
CA ILE A 66 0.41 -7.66 11.67
C ILE A 66 1.05 -6.28 11.50
N ASP A 67 1.40 -5.60 12.59
CA ASP A 67 2.11 -4.33 12.59
C ASP A 67 3.54 -4.47 12.05
N VAL A 68 4.22 -5.58 12.35
CA VAL A 68 5.53 -5.90 11.78
C VAL A 68 5.42 -6.23 10.29
N LYS A 69 4.40 -6.99 9.88
CA LYS A 69 4.12 -7.24 8.46
C LYS A 69 3.89 -5.94 7.71
N ALA A 70 3.10 -5.02 8.28
CA ALA A 70 2.88 -3.70 7.71
C ALA A 70 4.18 -2.90 7.58
N ALA A 71 5.07 -2.95 8.58
CA ALA A 71 6.38 -2.30 8.52
C ALA A 71 7.28 -2.89 7.44
N VAL A 72 7.25 -4.22 7.23
CA VAL A 72 7.97 -4.90 6.14
C VAL A 72 7.48 -4.42 4.78
N ILE A 73 6.15 -4.34 4.58
CA ILE A 73 5.55 -3.83 3.33
C ILE A 73 5.93 -2.37 3.10
N ASN A 74 5.85 -1.53 4.13
CA ASN A 74 6.24 -0.13 4.03
C ASN A 74 7.73 0.00 3.67
N ALA A 75 8.61 -0.78 4.29
CA ALA A 75 10.05 -0.76 4.04
C ALA A 75 10.42 -1.20 2.61
N ILE A 76 9.83 -2.30 2.10
CA ILE A 76 10.11 -2.82 0.76
C ILE A 76 9.62 -1.88 -0.34
N SER A 77 8.54 -1.15 -0.07
CA SER A 77 7.86 -0.30 -1.05
C SER A 77 8.38 1.14 -1.07
N TRP A 78 9.28 1.50 -0.15
CA TRP A 78 9.76 2.89 -0.02
C TRP A 78 10.65 3.34 -1.19
N ARG A 79 11.25 2.41 -1.92
CA ARG A 79 11.97 2.71 -3.17
C ARG A 79 10.98 2.75 -4.33
N PHE A 80 11.06 3.82 -5.15
CA PHE A 80 10.09 4.08 -6.22
C PHE A 80 10.31 3.28 -7.51
N GLU A 81 11.35 2.48 -7.61
CA GLU A 81 11.69 1.74 -8.83
C GLU A 81 11.12 0.33 -8.82
N GLY A 82 10.50 -0.09 -9.94
CA GLY A 82 10.12 -1.46 -10.23
C GLY A 82 9.05 -2.06 -9.33
N LYS A 83 8.00 -1.32 -9.01
CA LYS A 83 6.94 -1.73 -8.08
C LYS A 83 5.99 -2.75 -8.69
N ASN A 84 6.23 -4.02 -8.41
CA ASN A 84 5.34 -5.14 -8.67
C ASN A 84 5.31 -6.12 -7.50
N ASN A 85 5.49 -5.61 -6.27
CA ASN A 85 5.57 -6.44 -5.07
C ASN A 85 4.25 -7.15 -4.78
N ALA A 86 3.11 -6.51 -5.07
CA ALA A 86 1.79 -7.12 -4.95
C ALA A 86 1.63 -8.32 -5.88
N GLU A 87 2.06 -8.19 -7.14
CA GLU A 87 2.02 -9.28 -8.11
C GLU A 87 2.92 -10.44 -7.68
N LEU A 88 4.16 -10.15 -7.26
CA LEU A 88 5.09 -11.17 -6.77
C LEU A 88 4.56 -11.90 -5.53
N TYR A 89 3.90 -11.18 -4.61
CA TYR A 89 3.25 -11.79 -3.46
C TYR A 89 2.07 -12.67 -3.87
N THR A 90 1.27 -12.23 -4.83
CA THR A 90 0.16 -13.03 -5.38
C THR A 90 0.68 -14.33 -6.03
N TYR A 91 1.78 -14.28 -6.77
CA TYR A 91 2.45 -15.49 -7.30
C TYR A 91 2.89 -16.44 -6.18
N TYR A 92 3.48 -15.90 -5.11
CA TYR A 92 3.88 -16.70 -3.96
C TYR A 92 2.68 -17.40 -3.30
N LEU A 93 1.57 -16.68 -3.08
CA LEU A 93 0.35 -17.25 -2.52
C LEU A 93 -0.25 -18.34 -3.43
N GLY A 94 -0.24 -18.13 -4.74
CA GLY A 94 -0.64 -19.16 -5.70
C GLY A 94 0.18 -20.46 -5.56
N LEU A 95 1.49 -20.33 -5.39
CA LEU A 95 2.36 -21.48 -5.15
C LEU A 95 2.07 -22.14 -3.79
N LEU A 96 1.88 -21.34 -2.74
CA LEU A 96 1.60 -21.80 -1.39
C LEU A 96 0.29 -22.62 -1.32
N TYR A 97 -0.74 -22.16 -2.01
CA TYR A 97 -2.07 -22.79 -2.05
C TYR A 97 -2.25 -23.79 -3.21
N HIS A 98 -1.21 -24.00 -4.04
CA HIS A 98 -1.27 -24.88 -5.23
C HIS A 98 -2.37 -24.45 -6.22
N MET A 99 -2.55 -23.14 -6.40
CA MET A 99 -3.55 -22.52 -7.28
C MET A 99 -2.88 -21.65 -8.34
N SER A 100 -3.50 -21.54 -9.49
CA SER A 100 -3.12 -20.50 -10.44
C SER A 100 -3.57 -19.12 -9.91
N ILE A 101 -2.92 -18.05 -10.37
CA ILE A 101 -3.26 -16.67 -9.95
C ILE A 101 -4.72 -16.33 -10.26
N THR A 102 -5.24 -16.87 -11.36
CA THR A 102 -6.63 -16.64 -11.79
C THR A 102 -7.66 -17.42 -10.96
N GLU A 103 -7.23 -18.42 -10.22
CA GLU A 103 -8.06 -19.23 -9.32
C GLU A 103 -7.95 -18.80 -7.85
N LEU A 104 -6.93 -17.99 -7.54
CA LEU A 104 -6.71 -17.50 -6.18
C LEU A 104 -7.79 -16.47 -5.82
N ASP A 105 -8.70 -16.89 -4.94
CA ASP A 105 -9.80 -16.07 -4.41
C ASP A 105 -9.48 -15.68 -2.95
N THR A 106 -9.93 -14.52 -2.50
CA THR A 106 -9.78 -14.08 -1.11
C THR A 106 -10.38 -15.06 -0.10
N GLY A 107 -11.38 -15.83 -0.49
CA GLY A 107 -11.97 -16.88 0.36
C GLY A 107 -11.01 -17.99 0.79
N PHE A 108 -9.85 -18.14 0.16
CA PHE A 108 -8.79 -19.08 0.55
C PHE A 108 -7.71 -18.44 1.42
N LEU A 109 -7.69 -17.12 1.52
CA LEU A 109 -6.64 -16.37 2.19
C LEU A 109 -7.02 -16.05 3.63
N SER A 110 -6.04 -15.99 4.51
CA SER A 110 -6.21 -15.46 5.86
C SER A 110 -6.42 -13.94 5.82
N ALA A 111 -7.00 -13.38 6.89
CA ALA A 111 -7.17 -11.94 7.03
C ALA A 111 -5.85 -11.17 6.89
N ASP A 112 -4.76 -11.72 7.43
CA ASP A 112 -3.43 -11.16 7.34
C ASP A 112 -2.90 -11.13 5.89
N GLU A 113 -3.12 -12.21 5.14
CA GLU A 113 -2.69 -12.29 3.73
C GLU A 113 -3.46 -11.32 2.85
N ILE A 114 -4.78 -11.20 3.08
CA ILE A 114 -5.63 -10.20 2.39
C ILE A 114 -5.15 -8.79 2.71
N PHE A 115 -4.85 -8.51 3.99
CA PHE A 115 -4.28 -7.22 4.40
C PHE A 115 -2.96 -6.94 3.70
N CYS A 116 -2.02 -7.90 3.72
CA CYS A 116 -0.72 -7.76 3.08
C CYS A 116 -0.85 -7.49 1.57
N MET A 117 -1.73 -8.23 0.90
CA MET A 117 -2.00 -8.03 -0.53
C MET A 117 -2.59 -6.64 -0.81
N GLY A 118 -3.60 -6.23 -0.06
CA GLY A 118 -4.20 -4.90 -0.18
C GLY A 118 -3.19 -3.78 0.07
N TYR A 119 -2.35 -3.91 1.11
CA TYR A 119 -1.35 -2.89 1.40
C TYR A 119 -0.25 -2.82 0.33
N LEU A 120 0.21 -3.95 -0.18
CA LEU A 120 1.16 -3.99 -1.31
C LEU A 120 0.58 -3.33 -2.57
N ILE A 121 -0.70 -3.59 -2.89
CA ILE A 121 -1.39 -2.92 -4.02
C ILE A 121 -1.42 -1.41 -3.82
N ALA A 122 -1.73 -0.93 -2.60
CA ALA A 122 -1.74 0.50 -2.31
C ALA A 122 -0.35 1.13 -2.49
N MET A 123 0.71 0.42 -2.08
CA MET A 123 2.09 0.89 -2.18
C MET A 123 2.61 0.84 -3.62
N ASP A 124 2.26 -0.19 -4.40
CA ASP A 124 2.66 -0.32 -5.79
C ASP A 124 1.93 0.69 -6.71
N ASN A 125 0.73 1.13 -6.30
CA ASN A 125 -0.09 2.09 -7.03
C ASN A 125 -0.25 3.40 -6.26
N TYR A 126 0.86 4.03 -5.91
CA TYR A 126 0.92 5.23 -5.09
C TYR A 126 -0.09 6.33 -5.50
N PHE A 127 -0.28 6.53 -6.81
CA PHE A 127 -1.19 7.56 -7.34
C PHE A 127 -2.65 7.10 -7.48
N GLN A 128 -2.93 5.81 -7.30
CA GLN A 128 -4.27 5.21 -7.41
C GLN A 128 -4.45 4.12 -6.34
N PRO A 129 -4.26 4.45 -5.04
CA PRO A 129 -4.31 3.47 -3.95
C PRO A 129 -5.72 2.96 -3.67
N GLU A 130 -6.75 3.59 -4.23
CA GLU A 130 -8.16 3.22 -4.05
C GLU A 130 -8.49 1.79 -4.50
N ASN A 131 -7.71 1.22 -5.41
CA ASN A 131 -7.86 -0.18 -5.84
C ASN A 131 -7.59 -1.19 -4.71
N ALA A 132 -6.89 -0.78 -3.66
CA ALA A 132 -6.61 -1.60 -2.49
C ALA A 132 -7.76 -1.60 -1.46
N ILE A 133 -8.67 -0.62 -1.51
CA ILE A 133 -9.71 -0.40 -0.48
C ILE A 133 -10.56 -1.64 -0.25
N PRO A 134 -11.10 -2.34 -1.29
CA PRO A 134 -11.95 -3.51 -1.07
C PRO A 134 -11.25 -4.62 -0.26
N LEU A 135 -9.96 -4.88 -0.55
CA LEU A 135 -9.18 -5.90 0.17
C LEU A 135 -8.90 -5.48 1.61
N LEU A 136 -8.56 -4.22 1.84
CA LEU A 136 -8.30 -3.70 3.19
C LEU A 136 -9.57 -3.71 4.06
N GLU A 137 -10.73 -3.41 3.48
CA GLU A 137 -12.03 -3.50 4.17
C GLU A 137 -12.40 -4.95 4.50
N GLU A 138 -12.16 -5.88 3.57
CA GLU A 138 -12.39 -7.31 3.79
C GLU A 138 -11.48 -7.85 4.90
N ALA A 139 -10.18 -7.58 4.83
CA ALA A 139 -9.24 -7.95 5.89
C ALA A 139 -9.67 -7.40 7.26
N HIS A 140 -10.05 -6.12 7.32
CA HIS A 140 -10.50 -5.49 8.56
C HIS A 140 -11.76 -6.15 9.14
N LYS A 141 -12.69 -6.57 8.29
CA LYS A 141 -13.89 -7.28 8.72
C LYS A 141 -13.52 -8.64 9.31
N LEU A 142 -12.67 -9.41 8.63
CA LEU A 142 -12.25 -10.75 9.07
C LEU A 142 -11.40 -10.71 10.36
N MET A 143 -10.65 -9.64 10.61
CA MET A 143 -9.85 -9.47 11.84
C MET A 143 -10.70 -9.13 13.09
N LYS A 144 -11.97 -8.74 12.89
CA LYS A 144 -12.87 -8.38 14.00
C LYS A 144 -13.77 -9.54 14.46
N ASP A 145 -13.98 -10.53 13.61
CA ASP A 145 -14.81 -11.70 13.86
C ASP A 145 -14.01 -12.79 14.58
#